data_1005789be39fa6c9bb4ae8a66df23e6b
#
_entry.id   1005789be39fa6c9bb4ae8a66df23e6b
#
_cell.length_a   1.000
_cell.length_b   1.000
_cell.length_c   1.000
_cell.angle_alpha   90.00
_cell.angle_beta   90.00
_cell.angle_gamma   90.00
#
_symmetry.space_group_name_H-M   'P 1'
#
loop_
_entity.id
_entity.type
_entity.pdbx_description
1 polymer ?
#
loop_
_entity_poly.entity_id
_entity_poly.type
_entity_poly.pdbx_seq_one_letter_code
_entity_poly.pdbx_strand_id
1 'polypeptide(L)'
;MTISQLCTEARRELERKFAPGEAQALVRETMGRLKGYSAVDLVVNGDKEASDFIEAKVREVTKRLLNNEPIQYIFGRANFYGLDFTVTPDVLIPRPETAELVDFIVKRYSGQTDLRVLDICTGSGCIACALGRNLPFSEVTAIDISPLALDVARRNAADLKVKVKFEQADIFALAPPERACFDIIVSNPPYIADSERQLMDANVIDHEPHLALFVPDDNPIAFYRVISGYALKALCPGGTIWFEINLLYAASLVEMMESAGWEDVTLDRDTSGHLRFLTATLPL
;
A
#
# COMPACT_ATOMS: atom_id res chain seq x y z
N MET A 1 4.05 27.22 -26.17
CA MET A 1 5.44 27.09 -25.68
C MET A 1 5.97 25.70 -25.97
N THR A 2 7.31 25.52 -25.96
CA THR A 2 7.86 24.17 -26.19
C THR A 2 7.68 23.28 -24.95
N ILE A 3 7.75 21.96 -25.14
CA ILE A 3 7.69 20.96 -24.04
C ILE A 3 8.82 21.24 -23.02
N SER A 4 10.03 21.54 -23.48
CA SER A 4 11.17 21.87 -22.60
C SER A 4 10.92 23.12 -21.76
N GLN A 5 10.35 24.17 -22.36
CA GLN A 5 9.97 25.40 -21.66
C GLN A 5 8.90 25.13 -20.59
N LEU A 6 7.85 24.37 -20.95
CA LEU A 6 6.76 24.01 -20.04
C LEU A 6 7.28 23.21 -18.82
N CYS A 7 8.11 22.19 -19.09
CA CYS A 7 8.72 21.40 -18.02
C CYS A 7 9.63 22.23 -17.12
N THR A 8 10.37 23.20 -17.70
CA THR A 8 11.25 24.09 -16.93
C THR A 8 10.44 25.05 -16.05
N GLU A 9 9.35 25.60 -16.56
CA GLU A 9 8.42 26.46 -15.81
C GLU A 9 7.80 25.67 -14.64
N ALA A 10 7.21 24.51 -14.91
CA ALA A 10 6.60 23.65 -13.89
C ALA A 10 7.62 23.26 -12.80
N ARG A 11 8.85 22.86 -13.18
CA ARG A 11 9.91 22.54 -12.24
C ARG A 11 10.25 23.71 -11.32
N ARG A 12 10.43 24.92 -11.88
CA ARG A 12 10.74 26.13 -11.09
C ARG A 12 9.65 26.48 -10.09
N GLU A 13 8.39 26.26 -10.45
CA GLU A 13 7.27 26.45 -9.53
C GLU A 13 7.31 25.42 -8.40
N LEU A 14 7.53 24.15 -8.72
CA LEU A 14 7.62 23.07 -7.73
C LEU A 14 8.84 23.22 -6.81
N GLU A 15 9.97 23.72 -7.30
CA GLU A 15 11.18 24.00 -6.49
C GLU A 15 10.97 25.03 -5.37
N ARG A 16 9.82 25.75 -5.38
CA ARG A 16 9.42 26.62 -4.23
C ARG A 16 9.05 25.83 -2.99
N LYS A 17 8.77 24.53 -3.16
CA LYS A 17 8.27 23.66 -2.10
C LYS A 17 9.02 22.33 -2.00
N PHE A 18 9.41 21.76 -3.10
CA PHE A 18 10.06 20.46 -3.20
C PHE A 18 11.55 20.60 -3.45
N ALA A 19 12.35 19.63 -3.00
CA ALA A 19 13.76 19.56 -3.37
C ALA A 19 13.92 19.47 -4.91
N PRO A 20 15.01 20.01 -5.50
CA PRO A 20 15.18 20.06 -6.96
C PRO A 20 15.05 18.70 -7.66
N GLY A 21 15.59 17.63 -7.03
CA GLY A 21 15.47 16.26 -7.55
C GLY A 21 14.04 15.74 -7.56
N GLU A 22 13.28 16.03 -6.52
CA GLU A 22 11.86 15.65 -6.38
C GLU A 22 10.99 16.45 -7.35
N ALA A 23 11.17 17.77 -7.44
CA ALA A 23 10.47 18.61 -8.42
C ALA A 23 10.69 18.09 -9.86
N GLN A 24 11.91 17.68 -10.20
CA GLN A 24 12.21 17.10 -11.50
C GLN A 24 11.51 15.74 -11.70
N ALA A 25 11.46 14.91 -10.66
CA ALA A 25 10.76 13.61 -10.72
C ALA A 25 9.25 13.80 -10.93
N LEU A 26 8.62 14.74 -10.21
CA LEU A 26 7.21 15.08 -10.33
C LEU A 26 6.85 15.58 -11.74
N VAL A 27 7.70 16.44 -12.34
CA VAL A 27 7.50 16.89 -13.73
C VAL A 27 7.61 15.73 -14.71
N ARG A 28 8.60 14.85 -14.54
CA ARG A 28 8.76 13.66 -15.41
C ARG A 28 7.57 12.73 -15.29
N GLU A 29 7.12 12.45 -14.08
CA GLU A 29 5.94 11.62 -13.86
C GLU A 29 4.68 12.24 -14.47
N THR A 30 4.47 13.55 -14.28
CA THR A 30 3.37 14.29 -14.90
C THR A 30 3.37 14.12 -16.42
N MET A 31 4.50 14.32 -17.06
CA MET A 31 4.61 14.16 -18.52
C MET A 31 4.48 12.71 -18.97
N GLY A 32 5.00 11.77 -18.17
CA GLY A 32 4.81 10.34 -18.41
C GLY A 32 3.32 9.97 -18.41
N ARG A 33 2.57 10.44 -17.42
CA ARG A 33 1.13 10.15 -17.31
C ARG A 33 0.28 10.88 -18.36
N LEU A 34 0.63 12.11 -18.75
CA LEU A 34 -0.13 12.89 -19.72
C LEU A 34 0.15 12.51 -21.18
N LYS A 35 1.39 12.15 -21.50
CA LYS A 35 1.85 11.91 -22.89
C LYS A 35 2.50 10.56 -23.11
N GLY A 36 2.70 9.74 -22.07
CA GLY A 36 3.49 8.51 -22.17
C GLY A 36 4.98 8.75 -22.38
N TYR A 37 5.50 9.93 -22.06
CA TYR A 37 6.89 10.29 -22.32
C TYR A 37 7.83 9.72 -21.25
N SER A 38 8.84 8.98 -21.70
CA SER A 38 10.00 8.62 -20.90
C SER A 38 10.95 9.84 -20.72
N ALA A 39 11.96 9.69 -19.89
CA ALA A 39 12.99 10.71 -19.73
C ALA A 39 13.71 11.03 -21.06
N VAL A 40 13.92 10.02 -21.91
CA VAL A 40 14.51 10.18 -23.24
C VAL A 40 13.56 10.93 -24.18
N ASP A 41 12.28 10.61 -24.15
CA ASP A 41 11.27 11.28 -24.97
C ASP A 41 11.16 12.77 -24.63
N LEU A 42 11.32 13.16 -23.38
CA LEU A 42 11.34 14.56 -22.97
C LEU A 42 12.50 15.33 -23.58
N VAL A 43 13.66 14.69 -23.72
CA VAL A 43 14.84 15.30 -24.39
C VAL A 43 14.60 15.37 -25.90
N VAL A 44 14.22 14.27 -26.53
CA VAL A 44 14.04 14.17 -27.98
C VAL A 44 12.89 15.06 -28.49
N ASN A 45 11.83 15.21 -27.70
CA ASN A 45 10.67 16.01 -28.09
C ASN A 45 10.64 17.41 -27.43
N GLY A 46 11.72 17.80 -26.77
CA GLY A 46 11.76 19.04 -25.98
C GLY A 46 11.47 20.32 -26.79
N ASP A 47 11.89 20.36 -28.05
CA ASP A 47 11.68 21.50 -28.94
C ASP A 47 10.30 21.54 -29.60
N LYS A 48 9.49 20.47 -29.45
CA LYS A 48 8.13 20.44 -30.01
C LYS A 48 7.21 21.35 -29.18
N GLU A 49 6.26 21.97 -29.83
CA GLU A 49 5.24 22.76 -29.15
C GLU A 49 4.30 21.87 -28.33
N ALA A 50 4.03 22.30 -27.12
CA ALA A 50 2.98 21.70 -26.29
C ALA A 50 1.64 22.20 -26.81
N SER A 51 0.63 21.32 -26.84
CA SER A 51 -0.75 21.77 -27.13
C SER A 51 -1.31 22.52 -25.92
N ASP A 52 -2.28 23.41 -26.16
CA ASP A 52 -2.99 24.15 -25.11
C ASP A 52 -3.54 23.22 -24.01
N PHE A 53 -4.02 22.04 -24.40
CA PHE A 53 -4.49 21.02 -23.47
C PHE A 53 -3.38 20.54 -22.52
N ILE A 54 -2.20 20.23 -23.06
CA ILE A 54 -1.05 19.75 -22.25
C ILE A 54 -0.54 20.87 -21.35
N GLU A 55 -0.45 22.12 -21.86
CA GLU A 55 -0.06 23.27 -21.05
C GLU A 55 -1.02 23.47 -19.87
N ALA A 56 -2.34 23.48 -20.13
CA ALA A 56 -3.36 23.62 -19.10
C ALA A 56 -3.28 22.49 -18.06
N LYS A 57 -3.09 21.23 -18.49
CA LYS A 57 -3.01 20.09 -17.59
C LYS A 57 -1.75 20.10 -16.73
N VAL A 58 -0.60 20.43 -17.29
CA VAL A 58 0.64 20.54 -16.51
C VAL A 58 0.52 21.62 -15.44
N ARG A 59 -0.07 22.79 -15.79
CA ARG A 59 -0.30 23.88 -14.81
C ARG A 59 -1.30 23.46 -13.72
N GLU A 60 -2.38 22.75 -14.09
CA GLU A 60 -3.34 22.19 -13.13
C GLU A 60 -2.67 21.22 -12.14
N VAL A 61 -1.91 20.25 -12.67
CA VAL A 61 -1.17 19.28 -11.85
C VAL A 61 -0.16 19.97 -10.93
N THR A 62 0.63 20.93 -11.47
CA THR A 62 1.59 21.71 -10.68
C THR A 62 0.90 22.43 -9.52
N LYS A 63 -0.24 23.05 -9.75
CA LYS A 63 -1.02 23.74 -8.71
C LYS A 63 -1.52 22.78 -7.63
N ARG A 64 -2.00 21.59 -8.01
CA ARG A 64 -2.47 20.56 -7.06
C ARG A 64 -1.31 20.02 -6.21
N LEU A 65 -0.17 19.75 -6.81
CA LEU A 65 1.05 19.33 -6.09
C LEU A 65 1.51 20.40 -5.08
N LEU A 66 1.49 21.67 -5.44
CA LEU A 66 1.79 22.78 -4.52
C LEU A 66 0.81 22.85 -3.33
N ASN A 67 -0.39 22.31 -3.48
CA ASN A 67 -1.39 22.17 -2.41
C ASN A 67 -1.27 20.83 -1.66
N ASN A 68 -0.12 20.17 -1.67
CA ASN A 68 0.18 18.88 -1.04
C ASN A 68 -0.58 17.68 -1.61
N GLU A 69 -1.37 17.80 -2.67
CA GLU A 69 -2.12 16.67 -3.18
C GLU A 69 -1.16 15.64 -3.81
N PRO A 70 -1.20 14.36 -3.37
CA PRO A 70 -0.34 13.32 -3.91
C PRO A 70 -0.55 13.13 -5.41
N ILE A 71 0.53 12.98 -6.17
CA ILE A 71 0.45 12.77 -7.62
C ILE A 71 -0.39 11.54 -7.99
N GLN A 72 -0.40 10.53 -7.14
CA GLN A 72 -1.21 9.32 -7.32
C GLN A 72 -2.70 9.63 -7.28
N TYR A 73 -3.15 10.50 -6.38
CA TYR A 73 -4.58 10.93 -6.34
C TYR A 73 -4.90 11.90 -7.48
N ILE A 74 -3.95 12.76 -7.87
CA ILE A 74 -4.14 13.68 -9.01
C ILE A 74 -4.48 12.89 -10.28
N PHE A 75 -3.79 11.76 -10.49
CA PHE A 75 -4.02 10.91 -11.67
C PHE A 75 -4.93 9.71 -11.39
N GLY A 76 -5.31 9.48 -10.14
CA GLY A 76 -6.14 8.35 -9.74
C GLY A 76 -5.47 6.99 -9.93
N ARG A 77 -4.12 6.94 -9.96
CA ARG A 77 -3.34 5.72 -10.25
C ARG A 77 -2.07 5.62 -9.42
N ALA A 78 -1.78 4.40 -8.94
CA ALA A 78 -0.53 4.04 -8.30
C ALA A 78 -0.01 2.72 -8.86
N ASN A 79 1.31 2.60 -9.06
CA ASN A 79 1.94 1.32 -9.40
C ASN A 79 2.30 0.59 -8.10
N PHE A 80 2.00 -0.70 -8.04
CA PHE A 80 2.36 -1.56 -6.92
C PHE A 80 2.66 -2.97 -7.43
N TYR A 81 3.82 -3.50 -7.09
CA TYR A 81 4.28 -4.83 -7.49
C TYR A 81 4.13 -5.11 -9.01
N GLY A 82 4.45 -4.09 -9.82
CA GLY A 82 4.34 -4.15 -11.30
C GLY A 82 2.91 -4.08 -11.85
N LEU A 83 1.91 -3.83 -11.02
CA LEU A 83 0.51 -3.69 -11.39
C LEU A 83 0.04 -2.24 -11.20
N ASP A 84 -0.88 -1.78 -12.05
CA ASP A 84 -1.47 -0.44 -11.96
C ASP A 84 -2.81 -0.49 -11.22
N PHE A 85 -2.85 0.20 -10.07
CA PHE A 85 -4.03 0.30 -9.22
C PHE A 85 -4.73 1.65 -9.37
N THR A 86 -6.05 1.65 -9.39
CA THR A 86 -6.85 2.84 -9.14
C THR A 86 -6.74 3.20 -7.66
N VAL A 87 -6.51 4.49 -7.38
CA VAL A 87 -6.49 5.02 -6.01
C VAL A 87 -7.36 6.28 -5.94
N THR A 88 -8.03 6.46 -4.80
CA THR A 88 -8.83 7.64 -4.44
C THR A 88 -8.49 8.04 -3.00
N PRO A 89 -8.90 9.21 -2.52
CA PRO A 89 -8.73 9.58 -1.11
C PRO A 89 -9.40 8.63 -0.09
N ASP A 90 -10.14 7.63 -0.56
CA ASP A 90 -10.77 6.61 0.29
C ASP A 90 -9.83 5.46 0.66
N VAL A 91 -8.65 5.37 0.04
CA VAL A 91 -7.68 4.29 0.27
C VAL A 91 -6.27 4.83 0.46
N LEU A 92 -5.49 4.17 1.32
CA LEU A 92 -4.06 4.43 1.43
C LEU A 92 -3.38 4.24 0.05
N ILE A 93 -2.49 5.15 -0.33
CA ILE A 93 -1.65 4.95 -1.52
C ILE A 93 -0.73 3.77 -1.27
N PRO A 94 -0.75 2.71 -2.12
CA PRO A 94 0.15 1.56 -1.96
C PRO A 94 1.62 1.98 -1.86
N ARG A 95 2.33 1.48 -0.84
CA ARG A 95 3.72 1.85 -0.55
C ARG A 95 4.69 0.84 -1.16
N PRO A 96 5.89 1.28 -1.60
CA PRO A 96 6.93 0.37 -2.11
C PRO A 96 7.31 -0.71 -1.08
N GLU A 97 7.38 -0.37 0.21
CA GLU A 97 7.71 -1.29 1.28
C GLU A 97 6.66 -2.40 1.40
N THR A 98 5.38 -2.07 1.26
CA THR A 98 4.30 -3.08 1.25
C THR A 98 4.45 -4.06 0.08
N ALA A 99 5.02 -3.63 -1.05
CA ALA A 99 5.32 -4.53 -2.17
C ALA A 99 6.43 -5.54 -1.81
N GLU A 100 7.37 -5.18 -0.94
CA GLU A 100 8.38 -6.10 -0.44
C GLU A 100 7.76 -7.18 0.45
N LEU A 101 6.75 -6.85 1.28
CA LEU A 101 5.99 -7.84 2.04
C LEU A 101 5.35 -8.89 1.12
N VAL A 102 4.74 -8.44 0.02
CA VAL A 102 4.21 -9.36 -1.00
C VAL A 102 5.30 -10.24 -1.59
N ASP A 103 6.48 -9.68 -1.89
CA ASP A 103 7.61 -10.41 -2.46
C ASP A 103 8.13 -11.50 -1.50
N PHE A 104 8.22 -11.23 -0.19
CA PHE A 104 8.56 -12.23 0.82
C PHE A 104 7.56 -13.39 0.83
N ILE A 105 6.25 -13.09 0.81
CA ILE A 105 5.21 -14.11 0.79
C ILE A 105 5.30 -14.96 -0.49
N VAL A 106 5.38 -14.33 -1.66
CA VAL A 106 5.48 -15.03 -2.95
C VAL A 106 6.71 -15.93 -3.02
N LYS A 107 7.86 -15.48 -2.50
CA LYS A 107 9.09 -16.29 -2.43
C LYS A 107 8.95 -17.48 -1.50
N ARG A 108 8.38 -17.27 -0.29
CA ARG A 108 8.19 -18.35 0.70
C ARG A 108 7.30 -19.48 0.17
N TYR A 109 6.26 -19.11 -0.58
CA TYR A 109 5.28 -20.05 -1.11
C TYR A 109 5.50 -20.42 -2.58
N SER A 110 6.70 -20.11 -3.11
CA SER A 110 7.06 -20.47 -4.49
C SER A 110 6.91 -21.96 -4.73
N GLY A 111 6.20 -22.33 -5.80
CA GLY A 111 5.92 -23.71 -6.17
C GLY A 111 4.76 -24.36 -5.43
N GLN A 112 4.13 -23.68 -4.48
CA GLN A 112 2.88 -24.16 -3.85
C GLN A 112 1.66 -23.62 -4.61
N THR A 113 0.56 -24.38 -4.59
CA THR A 113 -0.71 -24.05 -5.26
C THR A 113 -1.88 -24.17 -4.28
N ASP A 114 -3.03 -23.66 -4.69
CA ASP A 114 -4.31 -23.83 -3.97
C ASP A 114 -4.31 -23.26 -2.54
N LEU A 115 -3.45 -22.24 -2.31
CA LEU A 115 -3.34 -21.57 -1.02
C LEU A 115 -4.56 -20.70 -0.74
N ARG A 116 -5.02 -20.72 0.50
CA ARG A 116 -6.09 -19.86 1.00
C ARG A 116 -5.49 -18.69 1.75
N VAL A 117 -5.73 -17.50 1.23
CA VAL A 117 -5.11 -16.25 1.71
C VAL A 117 -6.18 -15.33 2.26
N LEU A 118 -5.93 -14.71 3.40
CA LEU A 118 -6.73 -13.62 3.94
C LEU A 118 -5.89 -12.36 4.05
N ASP A 119 -6.32 -11.30 3.38
CA ASP A 119 -5.76 -9.94 3.50
C ASP A 119 -6.69 -9.09 4.38
N ILE A 120 -6.17 -8.65 5.53
CA ILE A 120 -6.92 -7.87 6.53
C ILE A 120 -6.49 -6.41 6.46
N CYS A 121 -7.45 -5.47 6.47
CA CYS A 121 -7.26 -4.04 6.20
C CYS A 121 -6.76 -3.82 4.76
N THR A 122 -7.47 -4.41 3.79
CA THR A 122 -7.01 -4.52 2.41
C THR A 122 -6.87 -3.18 1.66
N GLY A 123 -7.56 -2.12 2.11
CA GLY A 123 -7.53 -0.80 1.48
C GLY A 123 -7.87 -0.84 -0.01
N SER A 124 -6.92 -0.50 -0.86
CA SER A 124 -7.06 -0.54 -2.33
C SER A 124 -7.10 -1.95 -2.92
N GLY A 125 -6.92 -3.00 -2.11
CA GLY A 125 -6.80 -4.38 -2.55
C GLY A 125 -5.44 -4.74 -3.13
N CYS A 126 -4.41 -3.92 -2.92
CA CYS A 126 -3.10 -4.08 -3.57
C CYS A 126 -2.40 -5.37 -3.15
N ILE A 127 -2.38 -5.72 -1.87
CA ILE A 127 -1.81 -6.98 -1.37
C ILE A 127 -2.60 -8.16 -1.91
N ALA A 128 -3.93 -8.17 -1.72
CA ALA A 128 -4.81 -9.24 -2.17
C ALA A 128 -4.69 -9.53 -3.66
N CYS A 129 -4.72 -8.48 -4.50
CA CYS A 129 -4.60 -8.62 -5.95
C CYS A 129 -3.20 -9.09 -6.36
N ALA A 130 -2.14 -8.58 -5.74
CA ALA A 130 -0.78 -9.00 -6.04
C ALA A 130 -0.54 -10.48 -5.65
N LEU A 131 -1.03 -10.93 -4.50
CA LEU A 131 -0.97 -12.34 -4.09
C LEU A 131 -1.80 -13.23 -5.00
N GLY A 132 -3.05 -12.86 -5.29
CA GLY A 132 -3.91 -13.63 -6.20
C GLY A 132 -3.37 -13.73 -7.65
N ARG A 133 -2.52 -12.79 -8.07
CA ARG A 133 -1.83 -12.82 -9.37
C ARG A 133 -0.62 -13.74 -9.38
N ASN A 134 0.11 -13.83 -8.27
CA ASN A 134 1.44 -14.45 -8.20
C ASN A 134 1.45 -15.81 -7.49
N LEU A 135 0.39 -16.17 -6.73
CA LEU A 135 0.22 -17.49 -6.12
C LEU A 135 -0.75 -18.33 -6.97
N PRO A 136 -0.29 -19.38 -7.63
CA PRO A 136 -1.12 -20.15 -8.57
C PRO A 136 -2.32 -20.79 -7.87
N PHE A 137 -3.50 -20.63 -8.46
CA PHE A 137 -4.78 -21.21 -8.01
C PHE A 137 -5.18 -20.84 -6.57
N SER A 138 -4.60 -19.78 -6.01
CA SER A 138 -4.94 -19.31 -4.67
C SER A 138 -6.39 -18.81 -4.57
N GLU A 139 -7.02 -19.07 -3.42
CA GLU A 139 -8.29 -18.49 -3.02
C GLU A 139 -8.02 -17.31 -2.09
N VAL A 140 -8.15 -16.08 -2.61
CA VAL A 140 -7.88 -14.88 -1.84
C VAL A 140 -9.18 -14.26 -1.35
N THR A 141 -9.28 -14.09 -0.03
CA THR A 141 -10.30 -13.27 0.64
C THR A 141 -9.64 -12.01 1.17
N ALA A 142 -10.32 -10.89 1.07
CA ALA A 142 -9.84 -9.60 1.55
C ALA A 142 -10.94 -8.88 2.32
N ILE A 143 -10.60 -8.33 3.49
CA ILE A 143 -11.57 -7.63 4.33
C ILE A 143 -11.09 -6.20 4.64
N ASP A 144 -12.06 -5.31 4.75
CA ASP A 144 -11.87 -3.94 5.20
C ASP A 144 -13.14 -3.45 5.91
N ILE A 145 -12.99 -2.53 6.85
CA ILE A 145 -14.13 -1.89 7.51
C ILE A 145 -14.81 -0.85 6.60
N SER A 146 -14.03 -0.22 5.70
CA SER A 146 -14.48 0.85 4.81
C SER A 146 -15.17 0.27 3.55
N PRO A 147 -16.47 0.51 3.35
CA PRO A 147 -17.13 0.10 2.11
C PRO A 147 -16.58 0.86 0.89
N LEU A 148 -16.13 2.11 1.05
CA LEU A 148 -15.52 2.90 -0.04
C LEU A 148 -14.18 2.32 -0.47
N ALA A 149 -13.34 1.88 0.49
CA ALA A 149 -12.10 1.18 0.17
C ALA A 149 -12.37 -0.13 -0.59
N LEU A 150 -13.38 -0.90 -0.15
CA LEU A 150 -13.76 -2.13 -0.84
C LEU A 150 -14.29 -1.90 -2.26
N ASP A 151 -14.95 -0.77 -2.53
CA ASP A 151 -15.39 -0.42 -3.89
C ASP A 151 -14.20 -0.15 -4.80
N VAL A 152 -13.17 0.53 -4.29
CA VAL A 152 -11.89 0.71 -5.00
C VAL A 152 -11.20 -0.64 -5.22
N ALA A 153 -11.12 -1.49 -4.18
CA ALA A 153 -10.48 -2.80 -4.25
C ALA A 153 -11.17 -3.73 -5.27
N ARG A 154 -12.51 -3.78 -5.28
CA ARG A 154 -13.30 -4.55 -6.26
C ARG A 154 -13.03 -4.09 -7.69
N ARG A 155 -12.98 -2.76 -7.91
CA ARG A 155 -12.64 -2.20 -9.21
C ARG A 155 -11.22 -2.60 -9.64
N ASN A 156 -10.25 -2.52 -8.74
CA ASN A 156 -8.88 -2.93 -9.01
C ASN A 156 -8.79 -4.41 -9.40
N ALA A 157 -9.43 -5.29 -8.63
CA ALA A 157 -9.44 -6.73 -8.93
C ALA A 157 -10.08 -7.02 -10.30
N ALA A 158 -11.17 -6.32 -10.65
CA ALA A 158 -11.83 -6.45 -11.95
C ALA A 158 -10.93 -5.98 -13.10
N ASP A 159 -10.30 -4.79 -12.98
CA ASP A 159 -9.41 -4.21 -13.98
C ASP A 159 -8.17 -5.10 -14.20
N LEU A 160 -7.63 -5.67 -13.12
CA LEU A 160 -6.47 -6.57 -13.14
C LEU A 160 -6.84 -8.02 -13.51
N LYS A 161 -8.13 -8.35 -13.60
CA LYS A 161 -8.65 -9.70 -13.86
C LYS A 161 -8.16 -10.74 -12.84
N VAL A 162 -8.10 -10.34 -11.58
CA VAL A 162 -7.75 -11.19 -10.45
C VAL A 162 -9.02 -11.54 -9.67
N LYS A 163 -9.17 -12.80 -9.27
CA LYS A 163 -10.30 -13.23 -8.44
C LYS A 163 -9.95 -13.02 -6.98
N VAL A 164 -10.67 -12.12 -6.32
CA VAL A 164 -10.58 -11.87 -4.88
C VAL A 164 -12.00 -11.78 -4.33
N LYS A 165 -12.27 -12.43 -3.21
CA LYS A 165 -13.52 -12.30 -2.46
C LYS A 165 -13.38 -11.13 -1.48
N PHE A 166 -14.16 -10.07 -1.66
CA PHE A 166 -14.14 -8.90 -0.79
C PHE A 166 -15.33 -8.89 0.16
N GLU A 167 -15.07 -8.77 1.46
CA GLU A 167 -16.07 -8.71 2.52
C GLU A 167 -15.87 -7.46 3.37
N GLN A 168 -16.97 -6.78 3.72
CA GLN A 168 -16.92 -5.70 4.70
C GLN A 168 -16.94 -6.31 6.09
N ALA A 169 -15.89 -6.06 6.88
CA ALA A 169 -15.80 -6.54 8.24
C ALA A 169 -14.93 -5.59 9.10
N ASP A 170 -15.36 -5.43 10.34
CA ASP A 170 -14.53 -4.84 11.39
C ASP A 170 -13.79 -5.97 12.11
N ILE A 171 -12.47 -5.99 12.00
CA ILE A 171 -11.63 -7.03 12.63
C ILE A 171 -11.78 -7.05 14.15
N PHE A 172 -12.14 -5.96 14.79
CA PHE A 172 -12.40 -5.91 16.24
C PHE A 172 -13.71 -6.59 16.64
N ALA A 173 -14.65 -6.73 15.71
CA ALA A 173 -15.94 -7.36 15.93
C ALA A 173 -16.08 -8.73 15.21
N LEU A 174 -15.12 -9.07 14.34
CA LEU A 174 -15.18 -10.27 13.53
C LEU A 174 -14.92 -11.53 14.36
N ALA A 175 -15.91 -12.41 14.41
CA ALA A 175 -15.72 -13.72 15.01
C ALA A 175 -14.82 -14.61 14.12
N PRO A 176 -13.83 -15.32 14.71
CA PRO A 176 -13.05 -16.27 13.94
C PRO A 176 -13.95 -17.42 13.43
N PRO A 177 -13.55 -18.04 12.31
CA PRO A 177 -14.30 -19.16 11.73
C PRO A 177 -14.32 -20.37 12.68
N GLU A 178 -15.37 -21.19 12.59
CA GLU A 178 -15.49 -22.41 13.40
C GLU A 178 -14.39 -23.44 13.12
N ARG A 179 -13.78 -23.38 11.92
CA ARG A 179 -12.66 -24.25 11.48
C ARG A 179 -11.60 -23.42 10.81
N ALA A 180 -10.36 -23.83 11.02
CA ALA A 180 -9.21 -23.27 10.29
C ALA A 180 -9.44 -23.34 8.78
N CYS A 181 -9.24 -22.22 8.10
CA CYS A 181 -9.57 -22.10 6.68
C CYS A 181 -8.54 -21.32 5.85
N PHE A 182 -7.47 -20.80 6.46
CA PHE A 182 -6.44 -20.06 5.76
C PHE A 182 -5.05 -20.69 5.96
N ASP A 183 -4.23 -20.56 4.94
CA ASP A 183 -2.83 -20.97 4.96
C ASP A 183 -1.91 -19.76 5.20
N ILE A 184 -2.38 -18.57 4.77
CA ILE A 184 -1.68 -17.30 4.89
C ILE A 184 -2.69 -16.24 5.37
N ILE A 185 -2.31 -15.50 6.43
CA ILE A 185 -2.98 -14.24 6.81
C ILE A 185 -1.96 -13.13 6.68
N VAL A 186 -2.31 -12.05 6.00
CA VAL A 186 -1.46 -10.88 5.81
C VAL A 186 -2.23 -9.61 6.17
N SER A 187 -1.55 -8.64 6.73
CA SER A 187 -2.12 -7.32 6.99
C SER A 187 -1.07 -6.21 6.99
N ASN A 188 -1.43 -5.08 6.39
CA ASN A 188 -0.84 -3.78 6.66
C ASN A 188 -1.88 -2.92 7.40
N PRO A 189 -2.06 -3.11 8.70
CA PRO A 189 -3.08 -2.42 9.48
C PRO A 189 -2.64 -1.00 9.80
N PRO A 190 -3.54 -0.10 10.24
CA PRO A 190 -3.14 1.18 10.83
C PRO A 190 -2.19 0.96 12.01
N TYR A 191 -1.06 1.72 12.02
CA TYR A 191 -0.01 1.53 13.03
C TYR A 191 0.69 2.82 13.47
N ILE A 192 0.26 3.98 12.99
CA ILE A 192 0.86 5.26 13.35
C ILE A 192 0.13 5.80 14.57
N ALA A 193 0.84 5.99 15.68
CA ALA A 193 0.24 6.57 16.88
C ALA A 193 -0.17 8.04 16.64
N ASP A 194 -1.24 8.50 17.30
CA ASP A 194 -1.73 9.87 17.13
C ASP A 194 -0.66 10.94 17.43
N SER A 195 0.25 10.67 18.36
CA SER A 195 1.39 11.55 18.69
C SER A 195 2.42 11.65 17.56
N GLU A 196 2.49 10.68 16.65
CA GLU A 196 3.42 10.68 15.52
C GLU A 196 2.96 11.59 14.36
N ARG A 197 1.71 12.08 14.39
CA ARG A 197 1.16 12.96 13.31
C ARG A 197 2.05 14.15 12.99
N GLN A 198 2.68 14.75 13.98
CA GLN A 198 3.49 15.94 13.78
C GLN A 198 4.80 15.68 13.02
N LEU A 199 5.18 14.42 12.89
CA LEU A 199 6.38 13.97 12.18
C LEU A 199 6.12 13.58 10.73
N MET A 200 4.85 13.56 10.33
CA MET A 200 4.44 13.11 9.00
C MET A 200 4.40 14.25 7.99
N ASP A 201 4.59 13.89 6.74
CA ASP A 201 4.48 14.82 5.64
C ASP A 201 3.05 15.31 5.44
N ALA A 202 2.90 16.58 5.10
CA ALA A 202 1.60 17.22 4.93
C ALA A 202 0.74 16.58 3.83
N ASN A 203 1.34 16.01 2.78
CA ASN A 203 0.63 15.32 1.71
C ASN A 203 -0.10 14.05 2.21
N VAL A 204 0.45 13.39 3.23
CA VAL A 204 -0.17 12.22 3.86
C VAL A 204 -1.30 12.66 4.78
N ILE A 205 -1.02 13.61 5.70
CA ILE A 205 -1.98 14.07 6.72
C ILE A 205 -3.21 14.71 6.07
N ASP A 206 -3.00 15.54 5.05
CA ASP A 206 -4.06 16.37 4.45
C ASP A 206 -4.94 15.59 3.46
N HIS A 207 -4.47 14.47 2.93
CA HIS A 207 -5.13 13.82 1.79
C HIS A 207 -5.40 12.32 1.96
N GLU A 208 -4.62 11.59 2.75
CA GLU A 208 -4.84 10.15 2.91
C GLU A 208 -5.83 9.84 4.04
N PRO A 209 -6.59 8.74 3.95
CA PRO A 209 -7.66 8.47 4.93
C PRO A 209 -7.07 8.17 6.32
N HIS A 210 -7.42 8.98 7.30
CA HIS A 210 -6.94 8.83 8.68
C HIS A 210 -7.26 7.46 9.28
N LEU A 211 -8.37 6.85 8.88
CA LEU A 211 -8.75 5.49 9.29
C LEU A 211 -7.71 4.43 8.91
N ALA A 212 -6.98 4.65 7.82
CA ALA A 212 -5.95 3.72 7.34
C ALA A 212 -4.56 3.98 7.95
N LEU A 213 -4.41 5.06 8.73
CA LEU A 213 -3.11 5.51 9.23
C LEU A 213 -2.98 5.37 10.75
N PHE A 214 -3.97 5.88 11.49
CA PHE A 214 -3.79 6.22 12.89
C PHE A 214 -4.41 5.22 13.85
N VAL A 215 -3.69 5.07 14.98
CA VAL A 215 -4.12 4.31 16.16
C VAL A 215 -3.97 5.18 17.42
N PRO A 216 -4.78 4.94 18.48
CA PRO A 216 -4.63 5.64 19.75
C PRO A 216 -3.26 5.39 20.40
N ASP A 217 -2.70 6.42 21.03
CA ASP A 217 -1.39 6.35 21.72
C ASP A 217 -1.35 5.35 22.87
N ASP A 218 -2.47 5.11 23.53
CA ASP A 218 -2.58 4.19 24.67
C ASP A 218 -2.62 2.72 24.26
N ASN A 219 -2.86 2.40 22.98
CA ASN A 219 -2.87 1.04 22.47
C ASN A 219 -2.38 0.93 20.99
N PRO A 220 -1.11 1.28 20.71
CA PRO A 220 -0.57 1.35 19.35
C PRO A 220 -0.47 0.00 18.65
N ILE A 221 -0.52 -1.12 19.40
CA ILE A 221 -0.48 -2.48 18.84
C ILE A 221 -1.85 -3.18 18.84
N ALA A 222 -2.94 -2.42 18.98
CA ALA A 222 -4.30 -2.97 19.08
C ALA A 222 -4.66 -3.89 17.90
N PHE A 223 -4.44 -3.43 16.68
CA PHE A 223 -4.73 -4.21 15.48
C PHE A 223 -3.96 -5.54 15.45
N TYR A 224 -2.67 -5.49 15.72
CA TYR A 224 -1.83 -6.69 15.72
C TYR A 224 -2.32 -7.74 16.73
N ARG A 225 -2.70 -7.29 17.94
CA ARG A 225 -3.23 -8.16 18.98
C ARG A 225 -4.52 -8.85 18.55
N VAL A 226 -5.45 -8.08 17.98
CA VAL A 226 -6.76 -8.59 17.54
C VAL A 226 -6.58 -9.52 16.34
N ILE A 227 -5.78 -9.14 15.34
CA ILE A 227 -5.52 -9.95 14.16
C ILE A 227 -4.79 -11.24 14.54
N SER A 228 -3.79 -11.18 15.43
CA SER A 228 -3.10 -12.36 15.97
C SER A 228 -4.08 -13.32 16.64
N GLY A 229 -4.94 -12.80 17.53
CA GLY A 229 -5.96 -13.60 18.21
C GLY A 229 -6.98 -14.25 17.27
N TYR A 230 -7.37 -13.57 16.21
CA TYR A 230 -8.21 -14.11 15.14
C TYR A 230 -7.45 -15.22 14.37
N ALA A 231 -6.21 -14.95 14.01
CA ALA A 231 -5.39 -15.83 13.19
C ALA A 231 -5.07 -17.16 13.88
N LEU A 232 -4.91 -17.19 15.21
CA LEU A 232 -4.74 -18.43 15.99
C LEU A 232 -5.87 -19.46 15.80
N LYS A 233 -7.07 -19.00 15.39
CA LYS A 233 -8.22 -19.86 15.13
C LYS A 233 -8.55 -20.03 13.66
N ALA A 234 -8.11 -19.09 12.83
CA ALA A 234 -8.42 -19.04 11.41
C ALA A 234 -7.38 -19.72 10.53
N LEU A 235 -6.11 -19.74 10.96
CA LEU A 235 -5.04 -20.43 10.24
C LEU A 235 -5.10 -21.94 10.43
N CYS A 236 -4.69 -22.65 9.39
CA CYS A 236 -4.37 -24.07 9.49
C CYS A 236 -3.07 -24.28 10.27
N PRO A 237 -2.90 -25.43 10.93
CA PRO A 237 -1.62 -25.78 11.53
C PRO A 237 -0.47 -25.62 10.52
N GLY A 238 0.63 -24.98 10.93
CA GLY A 238 1.74 -24.61 10.05
C GLY A 238 1.48 -23.41 9.13
N GLY A 239 0.30 -22.82 9.16
CA GLY A 239 -0.02 -21.56 8.45
C GLY A 239 0.73 -20.37 9.03
N THR A 240 0.85 -19.30 8.25
CA THR A 240 1.66 -18.13 8.63
C THR A 240 0.87 -16.84 8.65
N ILE A 241 1.27 -15.96 9.56
CA ILE A 241 0.80 -14.57 9.63
C ILE A 241 1.93 -13.62 9.25
N TRP A 242 1.59 -12.56 8.51
CA TRP A 242 2.50 -11.56 7.98
C TRP A 242 1.99 -10.16 8.25
N PHE A 243 2.84 -9.32 8.82
CA PHE A 243 2.51 -7.93 9.13
C PHE A 243 3.53 -6.96 8.55
N GLU A 244 3.06 -5.84 8.01
CA GLU A 244 3.84 -4.60 8.00
C GLU A 244 3.71 -3.94 9.37
N ILE A 245 4.83 -3.43 9.93
CA ILE A 245 4.88 -2.95 11.31
C ILE A 245 5.49 -1.55 11.44
N ASN A 246 5.11 -0.85 12.51
CA ASN A 246 5.85 0.31 12.99
C ASN A 246 7.10 -0.16 13.76
N LEU A 247 8.27 0.32 13.34
CA LEU A 247 9.57 0.01 13.97
C LEU A 247 9.58 0.27 15.49
N LEU A 248 8.89 1.33 15.94
CA LEU A 248 8.87 1.72 17.35
C LEU A 248 8.31 0.61 18.27
N TYR A 249 7.44 -0.23 17.74
CA TYR A 249 6.77 -1.29 18.51
C TYR A 249 7.26 -2.69 18.19
N ALA A 250 8.34 -2.84 17.38
CA ALA A 250 8.82 -4.14 16.91
C ALA A 250 9.10 -5.11 18.07
N ALA A 251 9.79 -4.69 19.13
CA ALA A 251 10.09 -5.54 20.30
C ALA A 251 8.82 -5.99 21.03
N SER A 252 7.88 -5.06 21.26
CA SER A 252 6.61 -5.38 21.92
C SER A 252 5.73 -6.31 21.08
N LEU A 253 5.83 -6.23 19.74
CA LEU A 253 5.12 -7.12 18.85
C LEU A 253 5.69 -8.55 18.91
N VAL A 254 7.01 -8.71 18.93
CA VAL A 254 7.65 -10.03 19.10
C VAL A 254 7.21 -10.66 20.42
N GLU A 255 7.34 -9.93 21.54
CA GLU A 255 6.93 -10.42 22.86
C GLU A 255 5.44 -10.82 22.89
N MET A 256 4.57 -9.99 22.27
CA MET A 256 3.14 -10.27 22.17
C MET A 256 2.87 -11.56 21.37
N MET A 257 3.55 -11.77 20.24
CA MET A 257 3.38 -12.95 19.40
C MET A 257 3.88 -14.22 20.10
N GLU A 258 5.10 -14.19 20.67
CA GLU A 258 5.67 -15.33 21.41
C GLU A 258 4.81 -15.70 22.64
N SER A 259 4.34 -14.71 23.39
CA SER A 259 3.44 -14.92 24.54
C SER A 259 2.08 -15.48 24.15
N ALA A 260 1.63 -15.25 22.92
CA ALA A 260 0.40 -15.81 22.37
C ALA A 260 0.57 -17.25 21.83
N GLY A 261 1.80 -17.80 21.84
CA GLY A 261 2.08 -19.16 21.42
C GLY A 261 2.43 -19.32 19.93
N TRP A 262 2.81 -18.23 19.26
CA TRP A 262 3.34 -18.30 17.90
C TRP A 262 4.77 -18.85 17.89
N GLU A 263 5.11 -19.61 16.83
CA GLU A 263 6.45 -20.10 16.58
C GLU A 263 7.12 -19.33 15.43
N ASP A 264 8.44 -19.45 15.32
CA ASP A 264 9.26 -18.81 14.28
C ASP A 264 8.97 -17.31 14.09
N VAL A 265 8.79 -16.59 15.21
CA VAL A 265 8.56 -15.14 15.16
C VAL A 265 9.81 -14.45 14.66
N THR A 266 9.74 -13.85 13.48
CA THR A 266 10.87 -13.18 12.83
C THR A 266 10.55 -11.72 12.48
N LEU A 267 11.60 -10.91 12.50
CA LEU A 267 11.55 -9.51 12.04
C LEU A 267 12.46 -9.36 10.82
N ASP A 268 11.89 -8.92 9.71
CA ASP A 268 12.60 -8.67 8.47
C ASP A 268 12.73 -7.18 8.19
N ARG A 269 13.81 -6.84 7.46
CA ARG A 269 14.09 -5.46 7.07
C ARG A 269 13.62 -5.21 5.64
N ASP A 270 13.18 -3.96 5.41
CA ASP A 270 12.99 -3.44 4.07
C ASP A 270 14.34 -3.19 3.36
N THR A 271 14.30 -2.89 2.08
CA THR A 271 15.50 -2.58 1.27
C THR A 271 16.25 -1.35 1.75
N SER A 272 15.64 -0.49 2.56
CA SER A 272 16.26 0.66 3.23
C SER A 272 16.95 0.28 4.54
N GLY A 273 16.83 -0.98 4.99
CA GLY A 273 17.46 -1.52 6.20
C GLY A 273 16.66 -1.30 7.49
N HIS A 274 15.42 -0.80 7.43
CA HIS A 274 14.55 -0.63 8.59
C HIS A 274 13.76 -1.91 8.87
N LEU A 275 13.60 -2.29 10.15
CA LEU A 275 12.67 -3.35 10.54
C LEU A 275 11.26 -2.94 10.12
N ARG A 276 10.64 -3.74 9.25
CA ARG A 276 9.37 -3.39 8.62
C ARG A 276 8.36 -4.52 8.61
N PHE A 277 8.80 -5.77 8.68
CA PHE A 277 7.92 -6.91 8.56
C PHE A 277 8.06 -7.83 9.76
N LEU A 278 6.93 -8.37 10.21
CA LEU A 278 6.88 -9.43 11.21
C LEU A 278 6.17 -10.63 10.62
N THR A 279 6.79 -11.79 10.78
CA THR A 279 6.21 -13.07 10.36
C THR A 279 6.20 -14.03 11.52
N ALA A 280 5.18 -14.85 11.63
CA ALA A 280 5.13 -15.95 12.60
C ALA A 280 4.36 -17.15 12.03
N THR A 281 4.61 -18.33 12.57
CA THR A 281 4.01 -19.60 12.17
C THR A 281 3.07 -20.11 13.27
N LEU A 282 1.88 -20.57 12.90
CA LEU A 282 1.02 -21.29 13.82
C LEU A 282 1.58 -22.70 14.06
N PRO A 283 1.78 -23.17 15.31
CA PRO A 283 2.23 -24.53 15.61
C PRO A 283 1.41 -25.60 14.88
N LEU A 284 2.05 -26.80 14.65
CA LEU A 284 1.43 -27.94 13.99
C LEU A 284 0.37 -28.61 14.86
#